data_e6d58368433c123e33b138c585310bc0
#
_entry.id   e6d58368433c123e33b138c585310bc0
#
_cell.length_a   1.000
_cell.length_b   1.000
_cell.length_c   1.000
_cell.angle_alpha   90.00
_cell.angle_beta   90.00
_cell.angle_gamma   90.00
#
_symmetry.space_group_name_H-M   'P 1'
#
loop_
_entity.id
_entity.type
_entity.pdbx_description
1 polymer ?
#
loop_
_entity_poly.entity_id
_entity_poly.type
_entity_poly.pdbx_seq_one_letter_code
_entity_poly.pdbx_strand_id
1 'polypeptide(L)'
;LSWVIYLDVPEELKAENAKYKGRSAGPGGITFIYGDGPRESVTHHSFFPKSGDMYIFPAWLKHWVYPFKSKCTRISVSGNVRDYIKIKDIRGLKPVEPNEIMKQMGEPALKGNN
;
A
#
# COMPACT_ATOMS: atom_id res chain seq x y z
N LEU A 1 7.73 3.86 3.13
CA LEU A 1 7.18 2.94 2.14
C LEU A 1 5.81 2.43 2.56
N SER A 2 4.93 2.30 1.60
CA SER A 2 3.65 1.61 1.76
C SER A 2 3.66 0.30 0.98
N TRP A 3 2.85 -0.65 1.43
CA TRP A 3 2.73 -1.93 0.75
C TRP A 3 1.32 -2.50 0.88
N VAL A 4 0.95 -3.33 -0.06
CA VAL A 4 -0.27 -4.12 -0.05
C VAL A 4 0.01 -5.51 -0.62
N ILE A 5 -0.47 -6.54 0.04
CA ILE A 5 -0.46 -7.92 -0.45
C ILE A 5 -1.90 -8.42 -0.63
N TYR A 6 -2.17 -9.06 -1.75
CA TYR A 6 -3.46 -9.64 -2.08
C TYR A 6 -3.45 -11.13 -1.73
N LEU A 7 -4.13 -11.48 -0.63
CA LEU A 7 -4.17 -12.86 -0.14
C LEU A 7 -5.15 -13.71 -0.93
N ASP A 8 -6.31 -13.14 -1.24
CA ASP A 8 -7.33 -13.82 -2.01
C ASP A 8 -8.03 -12.87 -2.99
N VAL A 9 -8.00 -13.24 -4.25
CA VAL A 9 -8.69 -12.57 -5.36
C VAL A 9 -9.59 -13.59 -6.03
N PRO A 10 -10.90 -13.61 -5.72
CA PRO A 10 -11.83 -14.63 -6.19
C PRO A 10 -12.00 -14.66 -7.71
N GLU A 11 -12.35 -15.83 -8.25
CA GLU A 11 -12.58 -16.02 -9.67
C GLU A 11 -13.75 -15.18 -10.21
N GLU A 12 -14.79 -14.95 -9.39
CA GLU A 12 -15.92 -14.10 -9.74
C GLU A 12 -15.47 -12.65 -10.02
N LEU A 13 -14.51 -12.14 -9.24
CA LEU A 13 -13.94 -10.82 -9.44
C LEU A 13 -13.07 -10.76 -10.69
N LYS A 14 -12.28 -11.81 -10.94
CA LYS A 14 -11.50 -11.93 -12.18
C LYS A 14 -12.40 -11.95 -13.41
N ALA A 15 -13.52 -12.67 -13.35
CA ALA A 15 -14.51 -12.73 -14.43
C ALA A 15 -15.18 -11.36 -14.65
N GLU A 16 -15.50 -10.63 -13.60
CA GLU A 16 -16.05 -9.27 -13.70
C GLU A 16 -15.04 -8.32 -14.36
N ASN A 17 -13.79 -8.36 -13.91
CA ASN A 17 -12.72 -7.53 -14.49
C ASN A 17 -12.47 -7.88 -15.97
N ALA A 18 -12.47 -9.16 -16.35
CA ALA A 18 -12.26 -9.61 -17.73
C ALA A 18 -13.33 -9.09 -18.70
N LYS A 19 -14.55 -8.82 -18.22
CA LYS A 19 -15.65 -8.23 -19.03
C LYS A 19 -15.55 -6.72 -19.16
N TYR A 20 -14.70 -6.09 -18.37
CA TYR A 20 -14.55 -4.65 -18.39
C TYR A 20 -13.79 -4.18 -19.63
N LYS A 21 -14.37 -3.24 -20.35
CA LYS A 21 -13.83 -2.71 -21.63
C LYS A 21 -13.33 -1.26 -21.52
N GLY A 22 -13.27 -0.72 -20.30
CA GLY A 22 -12.76 0.64 -20.06
C GLY A 22 -11.24 0.74 -20.11
N ARG A 23 -10.74 1.96 -20.00
CA ARG A 23 -9.29 2.26 -20.01
C ARG A 23 -8.63 2.21 -18.62
N SER A 24 -9.40 2.06 -17.56
CA SER A 24 -8.89 1.95 -16.19
C SER A 24 -8.53 0.51 -15.83
N ALA A 25 -8.05 0.29 -14.60
CA ALA A 25 -7.79 -1.06 -14.09
C ALA A 25 -9.03 -1.96 -14.02
N GLY A 26 -10.22 -1.36 -14.09
CA GLY A 26 -11.49 -2.07 -13.98
C GLY A 26 -11.81 -2.53 -12.56
N PRO A 27 -12.96 -3.21 -12.39
CA PRO A 27 -13.42 -3.67 -11.08
C PRO A 27 -12.36 -4.48 -10.32
N GLY A 28 -12.10 -4.09 -9.06
CA GLY A 28 -11.09 -4.72 -8.21
C GLY A 28 -9.64 -4.36 -8.52
N GLY A 29 -9.39 -3.58 -9.57
CA GLY A 29 -8.06 -3.13 -9.94
C GLY A 29 -7.50 -2.02 -9.05
N ILE A 30 -6.19 -1.84 -9.09
CA ILE A 30 -5.47 -0.74 -8.41
C ILE A 30 -4.79 0.14 -9.45
N THR A 31 -4.84 1.46 -9.25
CA THR A 31 -4.18 2.43 -10.11
C THR A 31 -3.29 3.33 -9.28
N PHE A 32 -2.07 3.50 -9.72
CA PHE A 32 -1.10 4.46 -9.20
C PHE A 32 -0.99 5.66 -10.12
N ILE A 33 -0.87 6.86 -9.55
CA ILE A 33 -0.79 8.11 -10.29
C ILE A 33 0.43 8.89 -9.84
N TYR A 34 1.17 9.41 -10.79
CA TYR A 34 2.25 10.34 -10.54
C TYR A 34 2.33 11.40 -11.65
N GLY A 35 2.89 12.57 -11.30
CA GLY A 35 2.91 13.77 -12.13
C GLY A 35 1.86 14.78 -11.67
N ASP A 36 2.27 15.90 -11.12
CA ASP A 36 1.40 16.96 -10.56
C ASP A 36 1.58 18.32 -11.26
N GLY A 37 2.36 18.40 -12.32
CA GLY A 37 2.70 19.66 -12.94
C GLY A 37 1.85 20.00 -14.18
N PRO A 38 1.62 21.30 -14.45
CA PRO A 38 0.92 21.72 -15.69
C PRO A 38 1.73 21.43 -16.97
N ARG A 39 2.98 21.03 -16.83
CA ARG A 39 3.89 20.65 -17.93
C ARG A 39 4.24 19.17 -17.95
N GLU A 40 3.81 18.42 -16.93
CA GLU A 40 4.05 16.97 -16.82
C GLU A 40 2.74 16.24 -17.11
N SER A 41 2.79 15.30 -18.02
CA SER A 41 1.65 14.44 -18.26
C SER A 41 1.40 13.59 -17.03
N VAL A 42 0.17 13.64 -16.52
CA VAL A 42 -0.29 12.74 -15.45
C VAL A 42 -0.21 11.31 -15.99
N THR A 43 0.59 10.48 -15.38
CA THR A 43 0.79 9.09 -15.78
C THR A 43 0.04 8.17 -14.82
N HIS A 44 -0.76 7.29 -15.38
CA HIS A 44 -1.50 6.27 -14.65
C HIS A 44 -0.92 4.90 -14.94
N HIS A 45 -0.59 4.14 -13.90
CA HIS A 45 -0.28 2.71 -14.00
C HIS A 45 -1.34 1.90 -13.30
N SER A 46 -2.01 1.05 -14.05
CA SER A 46 -3.14 0.27 -13.59
C SER A 46 -2.83 -1.21 -13.63
N PHE A 47 -3.20 -1.91 -12.57
CA PHE A 47 -2.98 -3.34 -12.43
C PHE A 47 -4.26 -4.03 -11.94
N PHE A 48 -4.49 -5.24 -12.40
CA PHE A 48 -5.44 -6.15 -11.77
C PHE A 48 -4.65 -7.18 -10.97
N PRO A 49 -4.68 -7.11 -9.62
CA PRO A 49 -3.89 -7.99 -8.77
C PRO A 49 -4.38 -9.43 -8.82
N LYS A 50 -3.44 -10.35 -8.66
CA LYS A 50 -3.70 -11.77 -8.47
C LYS A 50 -3.44 -12.16 -7.02
N SER A 51 -4.01 -13.28 -6.59
CA SER A 51 -3.67 -13.86 -5.27
C SER A 51 -2.17 -14.11 -5.16
N GLY A 52 -1.54 -13.63 -4.10
CA GLY A 52 -0.10 -13.66 -3.88
C GLY A 52 0.68 -12.44 -4.38
N ASP A 53 0.07 -11.54 -5.15
CA ASP A 53 0.73 -10.31 -5.60
C ASP A 53 0.96 -9.36 -4.43
N MET A 54 2.14 -8.74 -4.43
CA MET A 54 2.52 -7.69 -3.49
C MET A 54 3.00 -6.45 -4.24
N TYR A 55 2.47 -5.30 -3.88
CA TYR A 55 2.92 -4.00 -4.37
C TYR A 55 3.59 -3.23 -3.24
N ILE A 56 4.78 -2.71 -3.51
CA ILE A 56 5.53 -1.83 -2.60
C ILE A 56 5.73 -0.52 -3.33
N PHE A 57 5.39 0.59 -2.68
CA PHE A 57 5.43 1.89 -3.30
C PHE A 57 5.71 2.99 -2.28
N PRO A 58 6.20 4.17 -2.72
CA PRO A 58 6.38 5.31 -1.83
C PRO A 58 5.08 5.71 -1.16
N ALA A 59 5.11 6.02 0.14
CA ALA A 59 3.90 6.37 0.90
C ALA A 59 3.17 7.61 0.36
N TRP A 60 3.87 8.49 -0.34
CA TRP A 60 3.30 9.69 -0.96
C TRP A 60 2.61 9.43 -2.31
N LEU A 61 2.80 8.23 -2.90
CA LEU A 61 2.26 7.92 -4.22
C LEU A 61 0.74 7.79 -4.17
N LYS A 62 0.05 8.63 -4.93
CA LYS A 62 -1.41 8.61 -5.02
C LYS A 62 -1.87 7.30 -5.67
N HIS A 63 -2.85 6.68 -5.09
CA HIS A 63 -3.41 5.42 -5.60
C HIS A 63 -4.87 5.28 -5.18
N TRP A 64 -5.61 4.49 -5.94
CA TRP A 64 -6.97 4.08 -5.59
C TRP A 64 -7.27 2.68 -6.08
N VAL A 65 -8.29 2.08 -5.49
CA VAL A 65 -8.81 0.77 -5.84
C VAL A 65 -10.23 0.92 -6.35
N TYR A 66 -10.53 0.28 -7.46
CA TYR A 66 -11.86 0.33 -8.05
C TYR A 66 -12.82 -0.60 -7.34
N PRO A 67 -14.06 -0.15 -7.08
CA PRO A 67 -15.11 -1.00 -6.53
C PRO A 67 -15.52 -2.08 -7.54
N PHE A 68 -16.12 -3.14 -7.04
CA PHE A 68 -16.67 -4.24 -7.82
C PHE A 68 -18.08 -4.58 -7.35
N LYS A 69 -18.87 -5.26 -8.21
CA LYS A 69 -20.27 -5.60 -7.97
C LYS A 69 -20.48 -7.08 -7.66
N SER A 70 -19.52 -7.92 -7.99
CA SER A 70 -19.57 -9.36 -7.71
C SER A 70 -19.77 -9.62 -6.22
N LYS A 71 -20.65 -10.57 -5.89
CA LYS A 71 -20.90 -10.99 -4.52
C LYS A 71 -19.79 -11.94 -4.05
N CYS A 72 -18.60 -11.41 -3.84
CA CYS A 72 -17.44 -12.15 -3.37
C CYS A 72 -16.64 -11.31 -2.39
N THR A 73 -15.75 -11.95 -1.64
CA THR A 73 -14.86 -11.29 -0.69
C THR A 73 -13.43 -11.35 -1.21
N ARG A 74 -12.84 -10.19 -1.51
CA ARG A 74 -11.41 -10.06 -1.77
C ARG A 74 -10.68 -9.76 -0.47
N ILE A 75 -9.59 -10.47 -0.20
CA ILE A 75 -8.79 -10.29 1.02
C ILE A 75 -7.45 -9.68 0.65
N SER A 76 -7.13 -8.54 1.24
CA SER A 76 -5.82 -7.90 1.13
C SER A 76 -5.37 -7.36 2.48
N VAL A 77 -4.06 -7.32 2.69
CA VAL A 77 -3.43 -6.72 3.86
C VAL A 77 -2.50 -5.62 3.39
N SER A 78 -2.55 -4.47 4.04
CA SER A 78 -1.70 -3.34 3.71
C SER A 78 -1.04 -2.76 4.95
N GLY A 79 0.07 -2.09 4.75
CA GLY A 79 0.79 -1.44 5.85
C GLY A 79 1.80 -0.43 5.34
N ASN A 80 2.44 0.23 6.32
CA ASN A 80 3.50 1.19 6.07
C ASN A 80 4.78 0.73 6.76
N VAL A 81 5.90 0.86 6.07
CA VAL A 81 7.23 0.69 6.65
C VAL A 81 7.79 2.07 6.96
N ARG A 82 8.15 2.29 8.20
CA ARG A 82 8.94 3.47 8.61
C ARG A 82 10.41 3.09 8.62
N ASP A 83 11.20 3.87 7.93
CA ASP A 83 12.65 3.75 8.03
C ASP A 83 13.10 4.31 9.37
N TYR A 84 13.50 3.42 10.27
CA TYR A 84 14.24 3.83 11.46
C TYR A 84 15.69 4.07 11.04
N ILE A 85 16.02 5.30 10.68
CA ILE A 85 17.40 5.73 10.55
C ILE A 85 18.00 5.63 11.97
N LYS A 86 19.01 4.79 12.16
CA LYS A 86 19.84 4.87 13.35
C LYS A 86 20.56 6.23 13.34
N ILE A 87 19.96 7.20 14.00
CA ILE A 87 20.49 8.58 14.09
C ILE A 87 21.88 8.61 14.79
N LYS A 88 22.34 7.49 15.33
CA LYS A 88 23.66 7.33 15.92
C LYS A 88 24.80 7.84 15.02
N ASP A 89 24.63 7.71 13.71
CA ASP A 89 25.67 8.08 12.74
C ASP A 89 25.53 9.53 12.26
N ILE A 90 24.48 10.23 12.68
CA ILE A 90 24.25 11.63 12.33
C ILE A 90 24.43 12.49 13.58
N ARG A 91 25.59 13.10 13.76
CA ARG A 91 25.88 14.13 14.78
C ARG A 91 25.85 13.64 16.24
N GLY A 92 26.17 12.40 16.54
CA GLY A 92 26.28 11.92 17.93
C GLY A 92 24.96 11.83 18.69
N LEU A 93 23.81 11.82 17.99
CA LEU A 93 22.51 11.64 18.62
C LEU A 93 22.32 10.17 19.02
N LYS A 94 21.74 9.95 20.20
CA LYS A 94 21.39 8.60 20.65
C LYS A 94 20.29 8.01 19.77
N PRO A 95 20.36 6.71 19.42
CA PRO A 95 19.27 6.06 18.72
C PRO A 95 18.00 6.08 19.58
N VAL A 96 16.85 6.38 18.96
CA VAL A 96 15.55 6.33 19.63
C VAL A 96 15.07 4.88 19.54
N GLU A 97 14.77 4.27 20.69
CA GLU A 97 14.24 2.92 20.75
C GLU A 97 12.79 2.88 20.22
N PRO A 98 12.37 1.80 19.53
CA PRO A 98 11.00 1.67 19.01
C PRO A 98 9.92 1.92 20.05
N ASN A 99 10.11 1.49 21.28
CA ASN A 99 9.15 1.68 22.36
C ASN A 99 8.97 3.17 22.76
N GLU A 100 10.00 3.98 22.65
CA GLU A 100 9.90 5.42 22.91
C GLU A 100 9.09 6.13 21.81
N ILE A 101 9.29 5.70 20.56
CA ILE A 101 8.50 6.24 19.43
C ILE A 101 7.03 5.87 19.59
N MET A 102 6.73 4.62 19.95
CA MET A 102 5.36 4.15 20.18
C MET A 102 4.68 4.93 21.32
N LYS A 103 5.37 5.21 22.40
CA LYS A 103 4.87 6.06 23.49
C LYS A 103 4.53 7.47 23.02
N GLN A 104 5.37 8.08 22.20
CA GLN A 104 5.11 9.41 21.63
C GLN A 104 3.90 9.43 20.70
N MET A 105 3.59 8.30 20.06
CA MET A 105 2.43 8.12 19.20
C MET A 105 1.15 7.73 19.95
N GLY A 106 1.20 7.57 21.29
CA GLY A 106 0.08 7.11 22.11
C GLY A 106 -0.16 5.61 22.09
N GLU A 107 0.76 4.83 21.50
CA GLU A 107 0.72 3.37 21.49
C GLU A 107 1.30 2.78 22.80
N PRO A 108 0.75 1.65 23.31
CA PRO A 108 1.35 0.98 24.46
C PRO A 108 2.73 0.44 24.10
N ALA A 109 3.68 0.55 25.04
CA ALA A 109 5.00 -0.02 24.84
C ALA A 109 4.92 -1.53 24.62
N LEU A 110 5.70 -2.05 23.66
CA LEU A 110 5.85 -3.48 23.46
C LEU A 110 6.43 -4.07 24.73
N LYS A 111 5.72 -5.06 25.34
CA LYS A 111 6.28 -5.83 26.45
C LYS A 111 7.40 -6.69 25.87
N GLY A 112 8.63 -6.47 26.35
CA GLY A 112 9.72 -7.36 26.02
C GLY A 112 9.39 -8.77 26.49
N ASN A 113 9.53 -9.77 25.64
CA ASN A 113 9.53 -11.16 26.06
C ASN A 113 10.82 -11.38 26.86
N ASN A 114 10.66 -11.52 28.15
CA ASN A 114 11.72 -12.05 28.99
C ASN A 114 11.92 -13.54 28.72
#